data_77c263ebb4dc6afc0b486744860431cd
#
_entry.id   77c263ebb4dc6afc0b486744860431cd
#
_cell.length_a   1.000
_cell.length_b   1.000
_cell.length_c   1.000
_cell.angle_alpha   90.00
_cell.angle_beta   90.00
_cell.angle_gamma   90.00
#
_symmetry.space_group_name_H-M   'P 1'
#
loop_
_entity.id
_entity.type
_entity.pdbx_description
1 polymer ?
#
loop_
_entity_poly.entity_id
_entity_poly.type
_entity_poly.pdbx_seq_one_letter_code
_entity_poly.pdbx_strand_id
1 'polypeptide(L)'
;MNWLSFLVYAVITAATPGPNNIMSMTNGSRKGFRKALPFNLGIWVGFSIVMVLCTVFCSLLSSLIPKIKTPMLVVGAAYMLYLAWETFRSGGIEEGSHRDGFLSGLLLQFINPKIYVYCIMSMEAYILPYFSGQVLPLLGFALLLAFIGFFFTLCWSAFGSVFHWLFSK
;
A
#
# COMPACT_ATOMS: atom_id res chain seq x y z
N MET A 1 -14.73 16.55 -13.66
CA MET A 1 -13.55 16.04 -12.91
C MET A 1 -12.29 16.42 -13.68
N ASN A 2 -11.32 17.00 -13.00
CA ASN A 2 -10.00 17.24 -13.63
C ASN A 2 -9.21 15.94 -13.63
N TRP A 3 -9.27 15.20 -14.72
CA TRP A 3 -8.63 13.89 -14.89
C TRP A 3 -7.11 13.93 -14.72
N LEU A 4 -6.48 15.00 -15.22
CA LEU A 4 -5.02 15.15 -15.12
C LEU A 4 -4.59 15.28 -13.66
N SER A 5 -5.22 16.16 -12.88
CA SER A 5 -4.91 16.35 -11.46
C SER A 5 -5.18 15.08 -10.64
N PHE A 6 -6.27 14.37 -10.94
CA PHE A 6 -6.60 13.09 -10.31
C PHE A 6 -5.52 12.03 -10.59
N LEU A 7 -5.14 11.83 -11.86
CA LEU A 7 -4.14 10.84 -12.23
C LEU A 7 -2.76 11.18 -11.68
N VAL A 8 -2.36 12.45 -11.74
CA VAL A 8 -1.09 12.92 -11.15
C VAL A 8 -1.07 12.64 -9.65
N TYR A 9 -2.13 12.98 -8.92
CA TYR A 9 -2.25 12.67 -7.50
C TYR A 9 -2.16 11.16 -7.22
N ALA A 10 -2.96 10.36 -7.95
CA ALA A 10 -3.02 8.91 -7.76
C ALA A 10 -1.66 8.25 -8.01
N VAL A 11 -0.99 8.61 -9.12
CA VAL A 11 0.31 8.06 -9.51
C VAL A 11 1.41 8.49 -8.54
N ILE A 12 1.54 9.78 -8.25
CA ILE A 12 2.60 10.28 -7.37
C ILE A 12 2.45 9.68 -5.98
N THR A 13 1.23 9.67 -5.43
CA THR A 13 0.99 9.11 -4.10
C THR A 13 1.25 7.61 -4.04
N ALA A 14 0.86 6.85 -5.07
CA ALA A 14 1.13 5.42 -5.14
C ALA A 14 2.63 5.12 -5.33
N ALA A 15 3.34 5.92 -6.13
CA ALA A 15 4.77 5.74 -6.44
C ALA A 15 5.68 6.12 -5.26
N THR A 16 5.29 7.08 -4.41
CA THR A 16 6.12 7.53 -3.28
C THR A 16 6.40 6.40 -2.29
N PRO A 17 7.60 6.40 -1.65
CA PRO A 17 7.94 5.42 -0.66
C PRO A 17 6.94 5.40 0.51
N GLY A 18 6.62 4.21 0.97
CA GLY A 18 5.72 3.94 2.09
C GLY A 18 5.81 2.47 2.47
N PRO A 19 5.12 2.00 3.52
CA PRO A 19 5.25 0.64 4.03
C PRO A 19 5.15 -0.43 2.94
N ASN A 20 4.14 -0.34 2.07
CA ASN A 20 3.95 -1.30 0.98
C ASN A 20 5.14 -1.33 0.02
N ASN A 21 5.56 -0.17 -0.47
CA ASN A 21 6.62 -0.04 -1.47
C ASN A 21 7.97 -0.49 -0.91
N ILE A 22 8.30 -0.07 0.30
CA ILE A 22 9.55 -0.42 0.97
C ILE A 22 9.61 -1.94 1.25
N MET A 23 8.53 -2.53 1.78
CA MET A 23 8.49 -3.97 2.04
C MET A 23 8.50 -4.79 0.74
N SER A 24 7.81 -4.32 -0.31
CA SER A 24 7.85 -4.97 -1.63
C SER A 24 9.26 -4.94 -2.22
N MET A 25 9.96 -3.81 -2.13
CA MET A 25 11.35 -3.69 -2.54
C MET A 25 12.27 -4.62 -1.74
N THR A 26 12.13 -4.63 -0.42
CA THR A 26 12.92 -5.49 0.48
C THR A 26 12.71 -6.97 0.16
N ASN A 27 11.45 -7.39 -0.02
CA ASN A 27 11.15 -8.77 -0.40
C ASN A 27 11.71 -9.14 -1.78
N GLY A 28 11.59 -8.21 -2.75
CA GLY A 28 12.20 -8.37 -4.06
C GLY A 28 13.73 -8.49 -4.00
N SER A 29 14.37 -7.67 -3.19
CA SER A 29 15.82 -7.70 -2.97
C SER A 29 16.30 -8.98 -2.27
N ARG A 30 15.52 -9.51 -1.32
CA ARG A 30 15.90 -10.70 -0.55
C ARG A 30 15.64 -12.02 -1.27
N LYS A 31 14.52 -12.15 -1.95
CA LYS A 31 14.00 -13.43 -2.47
C LYS A 31 13.89 -13.47 -4.00
N GLY A 32 14.11 -12.33 -4.64
CA GLY A 32 13.81 -12.14 -6.06
C GLY A 32 12.33 -11.91 -6.32
N PHE A 33 12.04 -11.35 -7.48
CA PHE A 33 10.69 -10.87 -7.86
C PHE A 33 9.61 -11.96 -7.76
N ARG A 34 9.88 -13.16 -8.30
CA ARG A 34 8.89 -14.24 -8.32
C ARG A 34 8.48 -14.73 -6.94
N LYS A 35 9.42 -14.88 -6.02
CA LYS A 35 9.14 -15.30 -4.65
C LYS A 35 8.50 -14.20 -3.80
N ALA A 36 8.62 -12.92 -4.20
CA ALA A 36 7.94 -11.78 -3.56
C ALA A 36 6.49 -11.58 -4.04
N LEU A 37 6.07 -12.23 -5.14
CA LEU A 37 4.71 -12.08 -5.70
C LEU A 37 3.58 -12.41 -4.71
N PRO A 38 3.62 -13.48 -3.89
CA PRO A 38 2.54 -13.75 -2.94
C PRO A 38 2.29 -12.60 -1.96
N PHE A 39 3.35 -11.95 -1.47
CA PHE A 39 3.24 -10.78 -0.63
C PHE A 39 2.58 -9.60 -1.37
N ASN A 40 3.00 -9.31 -2.60
CA ASN A 40 2.43 -8.25 -3.41
C ASN A 40 0.95 -8.52 -3.76
N LEU A 41 0.57 -9.77 -4.02
CA LEU A 41 -0.82 -10.16 -4.21
C LEU A 41 -1.64 -9.97 -2.93
N GLY A 42 -1.07 -10.28 -1.77
CA GLY A 42 -1.67 -9.97 -0.47
C GLY A 42 -1.91 -8.47 -0.29
N ILE A 43 -0.94 -7.63 -0.67
CA ILE A 43 -1.12 -6.17 -0.71
C ILE A 43 -2.30 -5.80 -1.60
N TRP A 44 -2.37 -6.31 -2.82
CA TRP A 44 -3.44 -5.95 -3.75
C TRP A 44 -4.84 -6.29 -3.21
N VAL A 45 -5.01 -7.51 -2.70
CA VAL A 45 -6.29 -7.95 -2.14
C VAL A 45 -6.65 -7.13 -0.91
N GLY A 46 -5.73 -6.99 0.06
CA GLY A 46 -5.97 -6.20 1.26
C GLY A 46 -6.24 -4.73 0.95
N PHE A 47 -5.48 -4.14 0.01
CA PHE A 47 -5.68 -2.77 -0.45
C PHE A 47 -7.06 -2.60 -1.10
N SER A 48 -7.48 -3.53 -1.96
CA SER A 48 -8.80 -3.50 -2.58
C SER A 48 -9.92 -3.55 -1.53
N ILE A 49 -9.79 -4.41 -0.52
CA ILE A 49 -10.75 -4.49 0.60
C ILE A 49 -10.82 -3.16 1.35
N VAL A 50 -9.68 -2.60 1.75
CA VAL A 50 -9.64 -1.32 2.48
C VAL A 50 -10.21 -0.19 1.62
N MET A 51 -9.90 -0.12 0.32
CA MET A 51 -10.41 0.90 -0.58
C MET A 51 -11.93 0.83 -0.72
N VAL A 52 -12.49 -0.37 -0.87
CA VAL A 52 -13.95 -0.57 -0.93
C VAL A 52 -14.61 -0.16 0.39
N LEU A 53 -14.09 -0.62 1.52
CA LEU A 53 -14.61 -0.25 2.84
C LEU A 53 -14.52 1.27 3.08
N CYS A 54 -13.38 1.88 2.77
CA CYS A 54 -13.21 3.33 2.88
C CYS A 54 -14.19 4.10 1.98
N THR A 55 -14.46 3.61 0.78
CA THR A 55 -15.40 4.24 -0.14
C THR A 55 -16.83 4.21 0.40
N VAL A 56 -17.24 3.06 0.95
CA VAL A 56 -18.58 2.90 1.56
C VAL A 56 -18.74 3.77 2.79
N PHE A 57 -17.69 3.87 3.62
CA PHE A 57 -17.72 4.61 4.89
C PHE A 57 -16.99 5.97 4.81
N CYS A 58 -16.82 6.53 3.60
CA CYS A 58 -15.99 7.72 3.40
C CYS A 58 -16.41 8.91 4.29
N SER A 59 -17.70 9.19 4.39
CA SER A 59 -18.22 10.28 5.23
C SER A 59 -17.96 10.07 6.72
N LEU A 60 -18.00 8.82 7.19
CA LEU A 60 -17.68 8.46 8.57
C LEU A 60 -16.16 8.50 8.80
N LEU A 61 -15.39 7.96 7.88
CA LEU A 61 -13.92 7.96 7.97
C LEU A 61 -13.33 9.36 7.89
N SER A 62 -13.85 10.24 7.05
CA SER A 62 -13.37 11.61 6.96
C SER A 62 -13.47 12.37 8.28
N SER A 63 -14.48 12.05 9.10
CA SER A 63 -14.64 12.63 10.44
C SER A 63 -13.75 11.96 11.51
N LEU A 64 -13.44 10.69 11.36
CA LEU A 64 -12.66 9.89 12.32
C LEU A 64 -11.15 9.96 12.09
N ILE A 65 -10.72 9.89 10.83
CA ILE A 65 -9.28 9.82 10.47
C ILE A 65 -8.46 10.99 11.02
N PRO A 66 -8.90 12.25 11.01
CA PRO A 66 -8.14 13.32 11.64
C PRO A 66 -7.83 13.05 13.12
N LYS A 67 -8.73 12.36 13.83
CA LYS A 67 -8.60 12.03 15.26
C LYS A 67 -7.66 10.85 15.51
N ILE A 68 -7.66 9.86 14.62
CA ILE A 68 -6.87 8.63 14.76
C ILE A 68 -5.57 8.63 13.94
N LYS A 69 -5.35 9.64 13.09
CA LYS A 69 -4.19 9.75 12.21
C LYS A 69 -2.87 9.68 13.00
N THR A 70 -2.76 10.44 14.09
CA THR A 70 -1.53 10.45 14.90
C THR A 70 -1.25 9.09 15.54
N PRO A 71 -2.20 8.43 16.26
CA PRO A 71 -2.00 7.06 16.71
C PRO A 71 -1.61 6.08 15.60
N MET A 72 -2.26 6.13 14.44
CA MET A 72 -1.94 5.26 13.30
C MET A 72 -0.53 5.50 12.77
N LEU A 73 -0.09 6.76 12.68
CA LEU A 73 1.27 7.10 12.27
C LEU A 73 2.31 6.58 13.26
N VAL A 74 2.06 6.70 14.57
CA VAL A 74 2.96 6.18 15.62
C VAL A 74 3.05 4.66 15.54
N VAL A 75 1.92 3.95 15.42
CA VAL A 75 1.90 2.49 15.27
C VAL A 75 2.61 2.05 13.99
N GLY A 76 2.33 2.73 12.86
CA GLY A 76 2.98 2.46 11.58
C GLY A 76 4.50 2.69 11.62
N ALA A 77 4.94 3.80 12.23
CA ALA A 77 6.36 4.10 12.40
C ALA A 77 7.05 3.08 13.33
N ALA A 78 6.43 2.75 14.47
CA ALA A 78 6.93 1.73 15.38
C ALA A 78 7.06 0.37 14.69
N TYR A 79 6.07 -0.03 13.88
CA TYR A 79 6.13 -1.25 13.09
C TYR A 79 7.27 -1.24 12.07
N MET A 80 7.49 -0.12 11.38
CA MET A 80 8.59 0.02 10.42
C MET A 80 9.96 -0.03 11.14
N LEU A 81 10.11 0.64 12.28
CA LEU A 81 11.33 0.58 13.10
C LEU A 81 11.58 -0.85 13.61
N TYR A 82 10.54 -1.54 14.06
CA TYR A 82 10.63 -2.94 14.48
C TYR A 82 11.11 -3.84 13.34
N LEU A 83 10.56 -3.69 12.13
CA LEU A 83 11.01 -4.44 10.96
C LEU A 83 12.46 -4.12 10.58
N ALA A 84 12.84 -2.84 10.63
CA ALA A 84 14.22 -2.41 10.37
C ALA A 84 15.19 -3.00 11.41
N TRP A 85 14.84 -2.96 12.70
CA TRP A 85 15.61 -3.54 13.78
C TRP A 85 15.77 -5.06 13.63
N GLU A 86 14.70 -5.77 13.33
CA GLU A 86 14.73 -7.21 13.11
C GLU A 86 15.60 -7.60 11.92
N THR A 87 15.48 -6.85 10.81
CA THR A 87 16.33 -7.03 9.63
C THR A 87 17.80 -6.80 9.95
N PHE A 88 18.11 -5.80 10.78
CA PHE A 88 19.47 -5.51 11.22
C PHE A 88 20.02 -6.60 12.17
N ARG A 89 19.18 -7.06 13.10
CA ARG A 89 19.59 -8.07 14.11
C ARG A 89 19.77 -9.47 13.52
N SER A 90 18.97 -9.86 12.55
CA SER A 90 19.03 -11.19 11.92
C SER A 90 20.22 -11.37 10.97
N GLY A 91 21.11 -10.38 10.86
CA GLY A 91 22.36 -10.50 10.09
C GLY A 91 22.16 -10.81 8.60
N GLY A 92 20.98 -10.54 8.06
CA GLY A 92 20.57 -10.86 6.69
C GLY A 92 19.99 -12.28 6.58
N ILE A 93 18.75 -12.32 6.21
CA ILE A 93 18.09 -13.43 5.49
C ILE A 93 17.99 -14.75 6.24
N GLU A 94 17.04 -14.87 7.14
CA GLU A 94 16.41 -16.18 7.37
C GLU A 94 15.32 -16.38 6.27
N GLU A 95 15.53 -17.38 5.41
CA GLU A 95 14.51 -17.91 4.54
C GLU A 95 13.41 -18.53 5.41
N GLY A 96 12.21 -18.00 5.37
CA GLY A 96 11.05 -18.61 6.01
C GLY A 96 10.29 -17.79 7.05
N SER A 97 10.54 -16.49 7.19
CA SER A 97 9.69 -15.64 8.01
C SER A 97 8.27 -15.64 7.44
N HIS A 98 7.28 -16.04 8.26
CA HIS A 98 5.84 -15.94 7.94
C HIS A 98 5.37 -14.52 7.51
N ARG A 99 6.26 -13.53 7.63
CA ARG A 99 6.02 -12.10 7.35
C ARG A 99 6.11 -11.70 5.88
N ASP A 100 6.58 -12.59 5.02
CA ASP A 100 6.81 -12.30 3.60
C ASP A 100 5.79 -12.98 2.69
N GLY A 101 4.75 -13.55 3.28
CA GLY A 101 3.70 -14.26 2.56
C GLY A 101 2.50 -13.37 2.21
N PHE A 102 1.53 -13.97 1.53
CA PHE A 102 0.28 -13.34 1.15
C PHE A 102 -0.45 -12.68 2.33
N LEU A 103 -0.59 -13.40 3.45
CA LEU A 103 -1.30 -12.92 4.63
C LEU A 103 -0.65 -11.67 5.24
N SER A 104 0.68 -11.62 5.26
CA SER A 104 1.41 -10.44 5.76
C SER A 104 1.19 -9.22 4.87
N GLY A 105 1.21 -9.40 3.54
CA GLY A 105 0.87 -8.33 2.61
C GLY A 105 -0.56 -7.83 2.78
N LEU A 106 -1.51 -8.75 3.01
CA LEU A 106 -2.90 -8.42 3.24
C LEU A 106 -3.11 -7.66 4.55
N LEU A 107 -2.60 -8.18 5.67
CA LEU A 107 -2.78 -7.58 7.00
C LEU A 107 -2.12 -6.22 7.12
N LEU A 108 -0.98 -6.01 6.45
CA LEU A 108 -0.29 -4.72 6.41
C LEU A 108 -1.22 -3.58 5.97
N GLN A 109 -2.22 -3.86 5.12
CA GLN A 109 -3.09 -2.82 4.59
C GLN A 109 -4.00 -2.21 5.65
N PHE A 110 -4.43 -2.99 6.63
CA PHE A 110 -5.33 -2.53 7.69
C PHE A 110 -4.64 -1.61 8.70
N ILE A 111 -3.31 -1.69 8.82
CA ILE A 111 -2.52 -0.82 9.71
C ILE A 111 -1.78 0.30 8.97
N ASN A 112 -1.86 0.34 7.64
CA ASN A 112 -1.13 1.30 6.82
C ASN A 112 -1.91 2.62 6.68
N PRO A 113 -1.54 3.70 7.41
CA PRO A 113 -2.29 4.96 7.38
C PRO A 113 -2.27 5.64 6.01
N LYS A 114 -1.25 5.36 5.19
CA LYS A 114 -1.13 5.93 3.84
C LYS A 114 -2.31 5.57 2.96
N ILE A 115 -2.84 4.34 3.08
CA ILE A 115 -3.96 3.87 2.26
C ILE A 115 -5.24 4.64 2.59
N TYR A 116 -5.51 4.85 3.87
CA TYR A 116 -6.70 5.58 4.31
C TYR A 116 -6.65 7.04 3.83
N VAL A 117 -5.50 7.70 3.98
CA VAL A 117 -5.31 9.07 3.47
C VAL A 117 -5.45 9.10 1.95
N TYR A 118 -4.85 8.14 1.25
CA TYR A 118 -4.95 8.02 -0.20
C TYR A 118 -6.40 7.85 -0.67
N CYS A 119 -7.16 6.96 0.00
CA CYS A 119 -8.57 6.75 -0.31
C CYS A 119 -9.41 8.01 -0.10
N ILE A 120 -9.34 8.60 1.11
CA ILE A 120 -10.18 9.74 1.47
C ILE A 120 -9.89 10.92 0.55
N MET A 121 -8.62 11.27 0.36
CA MET A 121 -8.25 12.37 -0.52
C MET A 121 -8.66 12.14 -1.97
N SER A 122 -8.52 10.90 -2.47
CA SER A 122 -8.97 10.55 -3.82
C SER A 122 -10.49 10.67 -3.94
N MET A 123 -11.23 10.13 -2.97
CA MET A 123 -12.69 10.13 -2.98
C MET A 123 -13.26 11.53 -2.77
N GLU A 124 -12.86 12.23 -1.73
CA GLU A 124 -13.46 13.54 -1.38
C GLU A 124 -13.06 14.65 -2.34
N ALA A 125 -11.78 14.72 -2.73
CA ALA A 125 -11.31 15.81 -3.58
C ALA A 125 -11.65 15.63 -5.07
N TYR A 126 -11.72 14.38 -5.55
CA TYR A 126 -11.79 14.15 -7.00
C TYR A 126 -13.03 13.39 -7.44
N ILE A 127 -13.53 12.40 -6.69
CA ILE A 127 -14.52 11.44 -7.17
C ILE A 127 -15.94 11.78 -6.69
N LEU A 128 -16.14 11.92 -5.38
CA LEU A 128 -17.46 12.19 -4.77
C LEU A 128 -18.17 13.44 -5.30
N PRO A 129 -17.48 14.57 -5.61
CA PRO A 129 -18.15 15.74 -6.17
C PRO A 129 -18.87 15.48 -7.51
N TYR A 130 -18.50 14.41 -8.22
CA TYR A 130 -19.05 14.10 -9.55
C TYR A 130 -19.88 12.82 -9.59
N PHE A 131 -19.67 11.89 -8.66
CA PHE A 131 -20.25 10.55 -8.65
C PHE A 131 -20.96 10.22 -7.33
N SER A 132 -21.34 11.21 -6.52
CA SER A 132 -22.08 10.99 -5.27
C SER A 132 -23.37 10.20 -5.54
N GLY A 133 -23.60 9.17 -4.71
CA GLY A 133 -24.77 8.30 -4.84
C GLY A 133 -24.66 7.23 -5.94
N GLN A 134 -23.63 7.22 -6.77
CA GLN A 134 -23.45 6.23 -7.83
C GLN A 134 -22.50 5.11 -7.39
N VAL A 135 -23.04 4.04 -6.83
CA VAL A 135 -22.26 2.95 -6.23
C VAL A 135 -21.29 2.30 -7.21
N LEU A 136 -21.72 2.02 -8.44
CA LEU A 136 -20.90 1.30 -9.42
C LEU A 136 -19.65 2.11 -9.86
N PRO A 137 -19.74 3.39 -10.23
CA PRO A 137 -18.56 4.22 -10.47
C PRO A 137 -17.65 4.33 -9.24
N LEU A 138 -18.18 4.51 -8.05
CA LEU A 138 -17.38 4.62 -6.82
C LEU A 138 -16.56 3.36 -6.56
N LEU A 139 -17.16 2.18 -6.70
CA LEU A 139 -16.44 0.91 -6.59
C LEU A 139 -15.41 0.73 -7.71
N GLY A 140 -15.74 1.13 -8.92
CA GLY A 140 -14.80 1.12 -10.06
C GLY A 140 -13.55 1.95 -9.78
N PHE A 141 -13.71 3.16 -9.25
CA PHE A 141 -12.59 4.02 -8.85
C PHE A 141 -11.79 3.45 -7.67
N ALA A 142 -12.47 2.86 -6.68
CA ALA A 142 -11.80 2.19 -5.56
C ALA A 142 -10.85 1.08 -6.04
N LEU A 143 -11.34 0.21 -6.93
CA LEU A 143 -10.55 -0.88 -7.50
C LEU A 143 -9.44 -0.37 -8.44
N LEU A 144 -9.70 0.67 -9.22
CA LEU A 144 -8.69 1.31 -10.06
C LEU A 144 -7.53 1.87 -9.21
N LEU A 145 -7.85 2.59 -8.14
CA LEU A 145 -6.85 3.15 -7.23
C LEU A 145 -6.05 2.05 -6.52
N ALA A 146 -6.70 0.95 -6.11
CA ALA A 146 -6.03 -0.21 -5.56
C ALA A 146 -5.10 -0.88 -6.58
N PHE A 147 -5.52 -0.96 -7.84
CA PHE A 147 -4.70 -1.51 -8.93
C PHE A 147 -3.48 -0.62 -9.22
N ILE A 148 -3.64 0.71 -9.25
CA ILE A 148 -2.52 1.65 -9.40
C ILE A 148 -1.51 1.44 -8.27
N GLY A 149 -1.97 1.35 -7.01
CA GLY A 149 -1.11 1.07 -5.87
C GLY A 149 -0.37 -0.26 -6.00
N PHE A 150 -1.07 -1.32 -6.38
CA PHE A 150 -0.47 -2.64 -6.65
C PHE A 150 0.59 -2.60 -7.75
N PHE A 151 0.32 -1.92 -8.85
CA PHE A 151 1.28 -1.76 -9.94
C PHE A 151 2.61 -1.17 -9.43
N PHE A 152 2.56 -0.12 -8.60
CA PHE A 152 3.77 0.46 -8.04
C PHE A 152 4.47 -0.44 -7.03
N THR A 153 3.75 -1.24 -6.24
CA THR A 153 4.41 -2.24 -5.38
C THR A 153 5.17 -3.28 -6.19
N LEU A 154 4.66 -3.69 -7.35
CA LEU A 154 5.38 -4.56 -8.28
C LEU A 154 6.63 -3.88 -8.85
N CYS A 155 6.54 -2.61 -9.24
CA CYS A 155 7.71 -1.84 -9.71
C CYS A 155 8.80 -1.76 -8.63
N TRP A 156 8.43 -1.48 -7.37
CA TRP A 156 9.36 -1.45 -6.25
C TRP A 156 9.98 -2.84 -5.97
N SER A 157 9.18 -3.89 -6.06
CA SER A 157 9.66 -5.28 -5.91
C SER A 157 10.62 -5.68 -7.02
N ALA A 158 10.32 -5.30 -8.27
CA ALA A 158 11.20 -5.54 -9.40
C ALA A 158 12.52 -4.76 -9.25
N PHE A 159 12.45 -3.50 -8.84
CA PHE A 159 13.63 -2.68 -8.56
C PHE A 159 14.52 -3.32 -7.49
N GLY A 160 13.94 -3.77 -6.36
CA GLY A 160 14.68 -4.50 -5.33
C GLY A 160 15.33 -5.78 -5.86
N SER A 161 14.65 -6.51 -6.72
CA SER A 161 15.16 -7.75 -7.32
C SER A 161 16.36 -7.51 -8.25
N VAL A 162 16.35 -6.42 -9.02
CA VAL A 162 17.50 -6.02 -9.86
C VAL A 162 18.73 -5.70 -9.00
N PHE A 163 18.55 -5.00 -7.89
CA PHE A 163 19.65 -4.76 -6.95
C PHE A 163 20.24 -6.06 -6.39
N HIS A 164 19.38 -7.01 -6.00
CA HIS A 164 19.86 -8.32 -5.56
C HIS A 164 20.74 -9.00 -6.62
N TRP A 165 20.28 -9.02 -7.86
CA TRP A 165 21.04 -9.65 -8.95
C TRP A 165 22.39 -8.95 -9.23
N LEU A 166 22.45 -7.63 -9.11
CA LEU A 166 23.67 -6.86 -9.33
C LEU A 166 24.72 -7.07 -8.23
N PHE A 167 24.31 -7.23 -6.99
CA PHE A 167 25.20 -7.32 -5.83
C PHE A 167 25.42 -8.73 -5.30
N SER A 168 24.74 -9.74 -5.82
CA SER A 168 24.93 -11.15 -5.48
C SER A 168 25.97 -11.85 -6.37
N LYS A 169 26.60 -11.12 -7.28
CA LYS A 169 27.78 -11.57 -8.03
C LYS A 169 29.07 -11.15 -7.33
#